data_8ffd9e8e9e58c44f56eb084b9679a790
#
_entry.id   8ffd9e8e9e58c44f56eb084b9679a790
#
_cell.length_a   1.000
_cell.length_b   1.000
_cell.length_c   1.000
_cell.angle_alpha   90.00
_cell.angle_beta   90.00
_cell.angle_gamma   90.00
#
_symmetry.space_group_name_H-M   'P 1'
#
loop_
_entity.id
_entity.type
_entity.pdbx_description
1 polymer ?
#
loop_
_entity_poly.entity_id
_entity_poly.type
_entity_poly.pdbx_seq_one_letter_code
_entity_poly.pdbx_strand_id
1 'polypeptide(L)'
;MCTASTIALAASAAPAYAVSLDVGNTDWDVRWDNTLRYNAGWRAEGTNKAFANSSAYDETERKFGKGDMVLNRVDVLSEFDAVYQGRHGARLSVAGWYDQAYNDDKVEHSSAYPSSYSNDRYSGFTRRFTEGPSGEILDAFVFSGFDVGDTSVDVRLGKHTVYWGESLFNAAQSIAYSQSPLDGLKAASSPGITAKETFLPVQQISMQVQPTPDLTLAAQYYLQWAPNRLPQGGTYFGATDSLWEGPERLFLGYGAGGVPIFANKDGNDKPTQGPGNNYGLSARWSPDWLKGTAGIYFRQFDETQPWAPVLVVNADGTRNYHLAYARDTRLLGFSLNKELGGFSVGSELSFRKNTALVSSTSFAAAGDTTGHEGARGNTMHFLLNGVYLLPQTPLWVGGTFQAELAYAHLLSVTENKELFKGEGYAGCPTGQNRKEGCATDDVVSAQLGFRPEWSQVLPWGGNLAAPMSLAYGIYGNGATLASGNEGSVVWSMGLEANFRQKYIVTLKYNDSHAAYNTSNNIVTTTNGNAVQNNHGWVSLALQTTF
;
A
#
# COMPACT_ATOMS: atom_id res chain seq x y z
N MET A 1 3.39 -10.13 -8.00
CA MET A 1 2.58 -8.91 -7.81
C MET A 1 2.28 -8.82 -6.33
N CYS A 2 2.81 -7.80 -5.63
CA CYS A 2 2.48 -7.59 -4.23
C CYS A 2 1.03 -7.15 -4.11
N THR A 3 0.15 -7.99 -3.60
CA THR A 3 -1.04 -7.51 -2.95
C THR A 3 -0.57 -6.85 -1.65
N ALA A 4 -0.29 -5.54 -1.70
CA ALA A 4 -0.19 -4.76 -0.49
C ALA A 4 -1.61 -4.75 0.11
N SER A 5 -1.92 -5.75 0.93
CA SER A 5 -3.10 -5.72 1.77
C SER A 5 -2.89 -4.60 2.78
N THR A 6 -3.23 -3.39 2.36
CA THR A 6 -3.26 -2.23 3.24
C THR A 6 -4.41 -2.45 4.20
N ILE A 7 -4.13 -3.05 5.35
CA ILE A 7 -5.07 -3.10 6.46
C ILE A 7 -5.15 -1.67 6.98
N ALA A 8 -6.10 -0.91 6.46
CA ALA A 8 -6.54 0.30 7.10
C ALA A 8 -7.23 -0.11 8.41
N LEU A 9 -6.47 -0.23 9.50
CA LEU A 9 -7.06 -0.17 10.81
C LEU A 9 -7.70 1.21 10.91
N ALA A 10 -9.03 1.27 10.89
CA ALA A 10 -9.74 2.39 11.45
C ALA A 10 -9.34 2.42 12.94
N ALA A 11 -8.26 3.13 13.24
CA ALA A 11 -7.96 3.48 14.60
C ALA A 11 -9.14 4.34 15.05
N SER A 12 -9.97 3.81 15.96
CA SER A 12 -10.78 4.65 16.81
C SER A 12 -9.80 5.70 17.34
N ALA A 13 -10.02 6.96 16.99
CA ALA A 13 -9.21 8.07 17.47
C ALA A 13 -9.36 8.12 19.00
N ALA A 14 -8.48 7.37 19.69
CA ALA A 14 -8.26 7.61 21.10
C ALA A 14 -7.64 9.02 21.18
N PRO A 15 -8.09 9.88 22.08
CA PRO A 15 -7.46 11.17 22.27
C PRO A 15 -6.01 10.90 22.67
N ALA A 16 -5.08 11.11 21.74
CA ALA A 16 -3.69 11.24 22.07
C ALA A 16 -3.60 12.44 23.02
N TYR A 17 -2.90 12.32 24.12
CA TYR A 17 -2.58 13.47 24.93
C TYR A 17 -1.48 14.26 24.19
N ALA A 18 -1.93 15.09 23.24
CA ALA A 18 -1.09 16.13 22.66
C ALA A 18 -0.54 16.99 23.78
N VAL A 19 0.74 17.25 23.78
CA VAL A 19 1.30 18.29 24.65
C VAL A 19 0.88 19.62 24.06
N SER A 20 -0.18 20.21 24.62
CA SER A 20 -0.55 21.60 24.33
C SER A 20 0.55 22.51 24.87
N LEU A 21 1.19 23.26 23.99
CA LEU A 21 2.22 24.23 24.35
C LEU A 21 1.55 25.58 24.59
N ASP A 22 1.56 26.06 25.84
CA ASP A 22 1.10 27.41 26.15
C ASP A 22 2.11 28.44 25.61
N VAL A 23 1.69 29.16 24.59
CA VAL A 23 2.48 30.23 23.96
C VAL A 23 2.11 31.62 24.50
N GLY A 24 1.31 31.69 25.57
CA GLY A 24 0.89 32.95 26.21
C GLY A 24 -0.11 33.78 25.40
N ASN A 25 -0.69 33.22 24.33
CA ASN A 25 -1.70 33.86 23.48
C ASN A 25 -2.80 32.86 23.15
N THR A 26 -4.03 33.13 23.56
CA THR A 26 -5.20 32.26 23.39
C THR A 26 -5.67 32.11 21.94
N ASP A 27 -5.20 32.95 21.02
CA ASP A 27 -5.48 32.84 19.59
C ASP A 27 -4.73 31.69 18.94
N TRP A 28 -3.67 31.17 19.59
CA TRP A 28 -2.88 30.07 19.10
C TRP A 28 -3.19 28.76 19.85
N ASP A 29 -3.43 27.70 19.10
CA ASP A 29 -3.42 26.31 19.57
C ASP A 29 -2.17 25.64 19.00
N VAL A 30 -1.17 25.37 19.85
CA VAL A 30 0.08 24.74 19.47
C VAL A 30 0.18 23.38 20.14
N ARG A 31 0.38 22.33 19.35
CA ARG A 31 0.43 20.94 19.81
C ARG A 31 1.68 20.27 19.29
N TRP A 32 2.24 19.42 20.12
CA TRP A 32 3.38 18.59 19.76
C TRP A 32 3.17 17.17 20.28
N ASP A 33 2.97 16.23 19.37
CA ASP A 33 2.71 14.83 19.66
C ASP A 33 3.91 13.99 19.23
N ASN A 34 4.29 13.04 20.07
CA ASN A 34 5.31 12.07 19.75
C ASN A 34 4.77 10.66 19.96
N THR A 35 4.91 9.81 18.95
CA THR A 35 4.62 8.38 19.04
C THR A 35 5.93 7.61 18.93
N LEU A 36 6.23 6.80 19.93
CA LEU A 36 7.33 5.83 19.93
C LEU A 36 6.74 4.44 19.82
N ARG A 37 7.24 3.66 18.87
CA ARG A 37 6.81 2.27 18.65
C ARG A 37 8.04 1.36 18.56
N TYR A 38 7.97 0.23 19.26
CA TYR A 38 8.89 -0.88 19.11
C TYR A 38 8.15 -2.08 18.54
N ASN A 39 8.66 -2.64 17.44
CA ASN A 39 8.11 -3.80 16.76
C ASN A 39 9.14 -4.93 16.79
N ALA A 40 8.77 -6.08 17.36
CA ALA A 40 9.52 -7.31 17.27
C ALA A 40 8.72 -8.35 16.49
N GLY A 41 9.37 -9.17 15.68
CA GLY A 41 8.72 -10.18 14.90
C GLY A 41 9.58 -11.42 14.71
N TRP A 42 8.97 -12.60 14.74
CA TRP A 42 9.65 -13.88 14.58
C TRP A 42 8.99 -14.73 13.52
N ARG A 43 9.78 -15.28 12.59
CA ARG A 43 9.28 -16.25 11.61
C ARG A 43 8.79 -17.50 12.32
N ALA A 44 7.52 -17.88 12.11
CA ALA A 44 6.93 -19.04 12.73
C ALA A 44 7.09 -20.32 11.89
N GLU A 45 7.32 -20.18 10.60
CA GLU A 45 7.33 -21.26 9.61
C GLU A 45 8.72 -21.52 9.04
N GLY A 46 8.92 -22.73 8.53
CA GLY A 46 10.18 -23.13 7.90
C GLY A 46 10.25 -22.70 6.43
N THR A 47 11.48 -22.67 5.89
CA THR A 47 11.74 -22.37 4.49
C THR A 47 11.11 -23.38 3.54
N ASN A 48 10.54 -22.91 2.44
CA ASN A 48 9.99 -23.73 1.37
C ASN A 48 11.06 -24.04 0.31
N LYS A 49 11.42 -25.31 0.16
CA LYS A 49 12.47 -25.74 -0.77
C LYS A 49 12.18 -25.36 -2.23
N ALA A 50 10.91 -25.32 -2.65
CA ALA A 50 10.59 -24.98 -4.03
C ALA A 50 10.91 -23.51 -4.34
N PHE A 51 10.61 -22.59 -3.42
CA PHE A 51 10.99 -21.18 -3.54
C PHE A 51 12.50 -21.00 -3.39
N ALA A 52 13.11 -21.63 -2.38
CA ALA A 52 14.56 -21.57 -2.16
C ALA A 52 15.42 -22.20 -3.29
N ASN A 53 14.82 -22.98 -4.18
CA ASN A 53 15.45 -23.52 -5.39
C ASN A 53 15.09 -22.76 -6.66
N SER A 54 14.42 -21.63 -6.55
CA SER A 54 13.93 -20.84 -7.70
C SER A 54 14.64 -19.50 -7.75
N SER A 55 15.32 -19.19 -8.83
CA SER A 55 16.15 -17.99 -9.01
C SER A 55 15.41 -16.66 -8.84
N ALA A 56 14.09 -16.68 -8.83
CA ALA A 56 13.28 -15.48 -8.63
C ALA A 56 12.91 -15.25 -7.15
N TYR A 57 13.19 -16.20 -6.25
CA TYR A 57 12.70 -16.21 -4.88
C TYR A 57 13.73 -16.66 -3.84
N ASP A 58 14.88 -17.13 -4.28
CA ASP A 58 15.92 -17.75 -3.45
C ASP A 58 16.37 -16.87 -2.28
N GLU A 59 16.63 -15.59 -2.55
CA GLU A 59 17.05 -14.60 -1.55
C GLU A 59 15.94 -14.28 -0.56
N THR A 60 14.74 -13.98 -1.07
CA THR A 60 13.57 -13.67 -0.24
C THR A 60 13.21 -14.80 0.70
N GLU A 61 13.28 -16.06 0.22
CA GLU A 61 12.94 -17.25 1.01
C GLU A 61 14.00 -17.57 2.08
N ARG A 62 15.29 -17.28 1.81
CA ARG A 62 16.40 -17.63 2.68
C ARG A 62 16.76 -16.58 3.70
N LYS A 63 16.28 -15.33 3.58
CA LYS A 63 16.72 -14.21 4.43
C LYS A 63 16.65 -14.54 5.92
N PHE A 64 15.59 -15.24 6.37
CA PHE A 64 15.44 -15.66 7.77
C PHE A 64 14.92 -17.09 7.83
N GLY A 65 15.43 -17.89 8.79
CA GLY A 65 14.94 -19.22 9.10
C GLY A 65 13.79 -19.21 10.11
N LYS A 66 13.23 -20.40 10.38
CA LYS A 66 12.20 -20.57 11.42
C LYS A 66 12.74 -20.21 12.79
N GLY A 67 12.06 -19.33 13.49
CA GLY A 67 12.41 -18.84 14.81
C GLY A 67 13.32 -17.59 14.78
N ASP A 68 13.86 -17.23 13.62
CA ASP A 68 14.66 -16.02 13.49
C ASP A 68 13.81 -14.76 13.66
N MET A 69 14.44 -13.72 14.17
CA MET A 69 13.82 -12.41 14.34
C MET A 69 13.82 -11.68 13.00
N VAL A 70 12.63 -11.50 12.42
CA VAL A 70 12.42 -10.84 11.11
C VAL A 70 12.19 -9.34 11.25
N LEU A 71 11.88 -8.87 12.46
CA LEU A 71 11.74 -7.46 12.84
C LEU A 71 12.34 -7.25 14.22
N ASN A 72 13.15 -6.22 14.36
CA ASN A 72 13.66 -5.67 15.63
C ASN A 72 13.75 -4.16 15.48
N ARG A 73 12.58 -3.51 15.37
CA ARG A 73 12.43 -2.19 14.79
C ARG A 73 11.89 -1.18 15.80
N VAL A 74 12.53 -0.03 15.84
CA VAL A 74 12.03 1.17 16.53
C VAL A 74 11.55 2.16 15.48
N ASP A 75 10.34 2.68 15.65
CA ASP A 75 9.77 3.78 14.86
C ASP A 75 9.43 4.95 15.77
N VAL A 76 9.71 6.16 15.30
CA VAL A 76 9.35 7.42 15.96
C VAL A 76 8.55 8.26 14.97
N LEU A 77 7.43 8.80 15.41
CA LEU A 77 6.65 9.81 14.67
C LEU A 77 6.52 11.04 15.57
N SER A 78 6.93 12.20 15.08
CA SER A 78 6.82 13.49 15.76
C SER A 78 5.98 14.42 14.92
N GLU A 79 4.90 14.97 15.49
CA GLU A 79 3.91 15.79 14.80
C GLU A 79 3.76 17.13 15.54
N PHE A 80 3.95 18.22 14.81
CA PHE A 80 3.84 19.58 15.31
C PHE A 80 2.76 20.31 14.54
N ASP A 81 1.78 20.84 15.24
CA ASP A 81 0.68 21.65 14.72
C ASP A 81 0.70 23.02 15.39
N ALA A 82 0.63 24.09 14.58
CA ALA A 82 0.42 25.44 15.08
C ALA A 82 -0.78 26.05 14.35
N VAL A 83 -1.84 26.35 15.07
CA VAL A 83 -3.12 26.82 14.53
C VAL A 83 -3.47 28.17 15.14
N TYR A 84 -3.67 29.18 14.30
CA TYR A 84 -4.08 30.53 14.68
C TYR A 84 -5.58 30.72 14.44
N GLN A 85 -6.30 31.13 15.49
CA GLN A 85 -7.75 31.37 15.50
C GLN A 85 -8.58 30.21 14.89
N GLY A 86 -8.08 28.96 14.96
CA GLY A 86 -8.75 27.76 14.44
C GLY A 86 -8.83 27.68 12.91
N ARG A 87 -8.25 28.63 12.17
CA ARG A 87 -8.45 28.76 10.71
C ARG A 87 -7.17 28.81 9.89
N HIS A 88 -6.07 29.28 10.45
CA HIS A 88 -4.80 29.43 9.76
C HIS A 88 -3.74 28.64 10.49
N GLY A 89 -2.78 28.06 9.80
CA GLY A 89 -1.75 27.34 10.51
C GLY A 89 -0.75 26.61 9.64
N ALA A 90 0.07 25.83 10.31
CA ALA A 90 1.06 24.96 9.71
C ALA A 90 1.14 23.62 10.44
N ARG A 91 1.45 22.57 9.70
CA ARG A 91 1.75 21.24 10.23
C ARG A 91 3.09 20.77 9.72
N LEU A 92 3.87 20.18 10.61
CA LEU A 92 5.10 19.46 10.30
C LEU A 92 5.06 18.10 10.99
N SER A 93 5.24 17.01 10.24
CA SER A 93 5.44 15.68 10.81
C SER A 93 6.70 15.02 10.26
N VAL A 94 7.42 14.34 11.15
CA VAL A 94 8.70 13.67 10.85
C VAL A 94 8.64 12.25 11.39
N ALA A 95 8.99 11.29 10.54
CA ALA A 95 9.15 9.89 10.94
C ALA A 95 10.62 9.49 10.93
N GLY A 96 11.02 8.64 11.89
CA GLY A 96 12.35 8.04 11.95
C GLY A 96 12.24 6.55 12.29
N TRP A 97 13.21 5.75 11.85
CA TRP A 97 13.22 4.30 12.12
C TRP A 97 14.62 3.71 12.11
N TYR A 98 14.73 2.58 12.81
CA TYR A 98 15.88 1.69 12.76
C TYR A 98 15.43 0.26 13.03
N ASP A 99 15.87 -0.71 12.19
CA ASP A 99 15.58 -2.14 12.33
C ASP A 99 16.88 -2.93 12.42
N GLN A 100 17.18 -3.46 13.62
CA GLN A 100 18.39 -4.22 13.87
C GLN A 100 18.37 -5.62 13.20
N ALA A 101 17.21 -6.14 12.78
CA ALA A 101 17.14 -7.45 12.13
C ALA A 101 17.91 -7.52 10.79
N TYR A 102 18.20 -6.36 10.19
CA TYR A 102 18.92 -6.23 8.92
C TYR A 102 20.33 -5.65 9.05
N ASN A 103 20.90 -5.61 10.25
CA ASN A 103 22.16 -4.91 10.54
C ASN A 103 23.43 -5.54 9.90
N ASP A 104 23.34 -6.72 9.32
CA ASP A 104 24.45 -7.40 8.63
C ASP A 104 24.59 -7.01 7.16
N ASP A 105 23.64 -6.28 6.59
CA ASP A 105 23.56 -5.86 5.17
C ASP A 105 23.55 -7.02 4.16
N LYS A 106 23.64 -8.27 4.59
CA LYS A 106 23.85 -9.41 3.70
C LYS A 106 22.56 -9.84 3.03
N VAL A 107 22.71 -10.21 1.77
CA VAL A 107 21.73 -10.94 1.00
C VAL A 107 22.05 -12.42 1.08
N GLU A 108 21.15 -13.20 1.63
CA GLU A 108 21.30 -14.64 1.74
C GLU A 108 20.78 -15.29 0.45
N HIS A 109 21.63 -16.07 -0.23
CA HIS A 109 21.28 -16.79 -1.46
C HIS A 109 21.98 -18.14 -1.51
N SER A 110 21.52 -19.04 -2.37
CA SER A 110 22.18 -20.32 -2.61
C SER A 110 23.42 -20.15 -3.50
N SER A 111 24.30 -21.14 -3.48
CA SER A 111 25.41 -21.19 -4.44
C SER A 111 24.97 -21.46 -5.89
N ALA A 112 23.69 -21.82 -6.10
CA ALA A 112 23.14 -22.10 -7.42
C ALA A 112 22.77 -20.84 -8.20
N TYR A 113 22.53 -19.71 -7.53
CA TYR A 113 22.11 -18.46 -8.16
C TYR A 113 22.95 -17.30 -7.62
N PRO A 114 23.36 -16.37 -8.48
CA PRO A 114 24.03 -15.16 -8.03
C PRO A 114 23.01 -14.16 -7.47
N SER A 115 23.44 -13.34 -6.51
CA SER A 115 22.57 -12.34 -5.89
C SER A 115 22.05 -11.31 -6.87
N SER A 116 20.84 -10.79 -6.61
CA SER A 116 20.25 -9.62 -7.27
C SER A 116 20.87 -8.29 -6.83
N TYR A 117 21.75 -8.32 -5.85
CA TYR A 117 22.52 -7.17 -5.34
C TYR A 117 24.00 -7.34 -5.63
N SER A 118 24.71 -6.22 -5.81
CA SER A 118 26.15 -6.23 -6.00
C SER A 118 26.88 -6.61 -4.70
N ASN A 119 27.84 -7.50 -4.82
CA ASN A 119 28.66 -7.95 -3.67
C ASN A 119 27.85 -8.61 -2.53
N ASP A 120 26.69 -9.19 -2.85
CA ASP A 120 25.80 -9.86 -1.90
C ASP A 120 25.42 -8.98 -0.70
N ARG A 121 25.23 -7.68 -0.96
CA ARG A 121 24.84 -6.68 0.04
C ARG A 121 23.71 -5.81 -0.47
N TYR A 122 22.76 -5.53 0.42
CA TYR A 122 21.65 -4.63 0.11
C TYR A 122 22.13 -3.26 -0.37
N SER A 123 21.48 -2.73 -1.40
CA SER A 123 21.72 -1.40 -1.94
C SER A 123 21.43 -0.30 -0.90
N GLY A 124 21.95 0.90 -1.13
CA GLY A 124 21.68 2.06 -0.26
C GLY A 124 20.18 2.36 -0.12
N PHE A 125 19.37 2.11 -1.16
CA PHE A 125 17.92 2.26 -1.07
C PHE A 125 17.29 1.24 -0.13
N THR A 126 17.60 -0.05 -0.30
CA THR A 126 17.06 -1.11 0.56
C THR A 126 17.46 -0.89 2.01
N ARG A 127 18.75 -0.62 2.30
CA ARG A 127 19.22 -0.33 3.66
C ARG A 127 18.50 0.85 4.29
N ARG A 128 18.35 1.94 3.56
CA ARG A 128 17.68 3.13 4.07
C ARG A 128 16.29 2.83 4.62
N PHE A 129 15.47 2.07 3.88
CA PHE A 129 14.07 1.87 4.23
C PHE A 129 13.79 0.59 5.02
N THR A 130 14.67 -0.42 4.92
CA THR A 130 14.54 -1.69 5.63
C THR A 130 15.27 -1.66 6.96
N GLU A 131 16.53 -1.25 6.98
CA GLU A 131 17.39 -1.20 8.17
C GLU A 131 17.36 0.18 8.84
N GLY A 132 17.84 1.21 8.19
CA GLY A 132 18.13 2.52 8.76
C GLY A 132 19.55 2.58 9.39
N PRO A 133 19.79 3.48 10.37
CA PRO A 133 18.85 4.51 10.82
C PRO A 133 18.50 5.50 9.73
N SER A 134 17.23 5.86 9.64
CA SER A 134 16.76 6.81 8.64
C SER A 134 15.57 7.61 9.15
N GLY A 135 15.21 8.63 8.38
CA GLY A 135 14.04 9.44 8.66
C GLY A 135 13.58 10.19 7.41
N GLU A 136 12.35 10.69 7.51
CA GLU A 136 11.73 11.48 6.45
C GLU A 136 10.71 12.46 7.01
N ILE A 137 10.54 13.58 6.30
CA ILE A 137 9.44 14.50 6.53
C ILE A 137 8.20 13.92 5.85
N LEU A 138 7.15 13.69 6.62
CA LEU A 138 5.83 13.30 6.11
C LEU A 138 5.06 14.55 5.74
N ASP A 139 4.22 15.09 6.63
CA ASP A 139 3.52 16.33 6.36
C ASP A 139 4.44 17.55 6.52
N ALA A 140 4.31 18.52 5.64
CA ALA A 140 4.92 19.84 5.74
C ALA A 140 4.09 20.82 4.91
N PHE A 141 3.06 21.42 5.49
CA PHE A 141 2.14 22.30 4.79
C PHE A 141 1.65 23.46 5.65
N VAL A 142 1.21 24.50 4.98
CA VAL A 142 0.45 25.59 5.57
C VAL A 142 -1.01 25.52 5.10
N PHE A 143 -1.92 26.02 5.92
CA PHE A 143 -3.33 26.08 5.59
C PHE A 143 -3.97 27.39 6.03
N SER A 144 -5.03 27.76 5.34
CA SER A 144 -5.79 28.97 5.62
C SER A 144 -7.26 28.76 5.28
N GLY A 145 -8.13 29.03 6.25
CA GLY A 145 -9.57 29.08 6.07
C GLY A 145 -10.07 30.54 6.10
N PHE A 146 -10.95 30.91 5.18
CA PHE A 146 -11.57 32.23 5.09
C PHE A 146 -12.97 32.14 4.49
N ASP A 147 -13.78 33.17 4.71
CA ASP A 147 -15.13 33.24 4.16
C ASP A 147 -15.20 34.25 3.02
N VAL A 148 -15.89 33.88 1.95
CA VAL A 148 -16.21 34.76 0.82
C VAL A 148 -17.74 34.90 0.77
N GLY A 149 -18.29 35.94 1.37
CA GLY A 149 -19.71 36.02 1.65
C GLY A 149 -20.15 34.92 2.62
N ASP A 150 -21.12 34.10 2.22
CA ASP A 150 -21.62 32.96 3.02
C ASP A 150 -20.88 31.65 2.71
N THR A 151 -19.87 31.69 1.86
CA THR A 151 -19.12 30.52 1.41
C THR A 151 -17.82 30.38 2.20
N SER A 152 -17.61 29.22 2.86
CA SER A 152 -16.35 28.89 3.50
C SER A 152 -15.37 28.30 2.47
N VAL A 153 -14.11 28.74 2.54
CA VAL A 153 -13.01 28.32 1.68
C VAL A 153 -11.82 27.91 2.53
N ASP A 154 -11.34 26.68 2.35
CA ASP A 154 -10.14 26.15 2.97
C ASP A 154 -9.10 25.81 1.90
N VAL A 155 -7.86 26.24 2.09
CA VAL A 155 -6.74 25.99 1.19
C VAL A 155 -5.57 25.38 1.96
N ARG A 156 -4.91 24.39 1.37
CA ARG A 156 -3.67 23.81 1.88
C ARG A 156 -2.60 23.85 0.79
N LEU A 157 -1.38 24.21 1.17
CA LEU A 157 -0.23 24.27 0.29
C LEU A 157 0.97 23.60 0.95
N GLY A 158 1.57 22.65 0.27
CA GLY A 158 2.76 21.93 0.72
C GLY A 158 2.59 20.42 0.67
N LYS A 159 3.40 19.72 1.43
CA LYS A 159 3.43 18.27 1.48
C LYS A 159 2.33 17.74 2.41
N HIS A 160 1.26 17.20 1.85
CA HIS A 160 0.12 16.64 2.59
C HIS A 160 -0.57 15.53 1.81
N THR A 161 -1.48 14.83 2.48
CA THR A 161 -2.30 13.75 1.90
C THR A 161 -3.72 14.23 1.70
N VAL A 162 -4.33 13.85 0.57
CA VAL A 162 -5.78 13.97 0.31
C VAL A 162 -6.31 12.57 0.03
N TYR A 163 -7.46 12.23 0.59
CA TYR A 163 -8.11 10.95 0.35
C TYR A 163 -9.59 11.18 0.02
N TRP A 164 -10.03 10.70 -1.15
CA TRP A 164 -11.41 10.77 -1.61
C TRP A 164 -12.01 9.38 -1.76
N GLY A 165 -13.32 9.30 -1.59
CA GLY A 165 -14.06 8.06 -1.66
C GLY A 165 -14.39 7.47 -0.29
N GLU A 166 -14.91 6.24 -0.29
CA GLU A 166 -15.50 5.57 0.88
C GLU A 166 -14.78 4.24 1.21
N SER A 167 -13.73 3.85 0.47
CA SER A 167 -13.02 2.58 0.68
C SER A 167 -12.39 2.51 2.07
N LEU A 168 -12.54 1.35 2.72
CA LEU A 168 -11.94 1.06 4.03
C LEU A 168 -10.60 0.33 3.91
N PHE A 169 -10.48 -0.61 2.96
CA PHE A 169 -9.36 -1.52 2.87
C PHE A 169 -8.68 -1.54 1.50
N ASN A 170 -9.46 -1.46 0.41
CA ASN A 170 -8.97 -1.72 -0.95
C ASN A 170 -8.74 -0.44 -1.75
N ALA A 171 -7.73 0.33 -1.38
CA ALA A 171 -7.35 1.55 -2.11
C ALA A 171 -7.03 1.28 -3.60
N ALA A 172 -6.58 0.08 -3.96
CA ALA A 172 -6.25 -0.28 -5.34
C ALA A 172 -7.47 -0.31 -6.26
N GLN A 173 -8.67 -0.57 -5.73
CA GLN A 173 -9.92 -0.62 -6.51
C GLN A 173 -10.83 0.59 -6.27
N SER A 174 -10.42 1.54 -5.44
CA SER A 174 -11.23 2.69 -5.01
C SER A 174 -11.02 3.93 -5.89
N ILE A 175 -11.82 4.96 -5.61
CA ILE A 175 -11.66 6.32 -6.14
C ILE A 175 -10.30 6.91 -5.73
N ALA A 176 -9.76 6.53 -4.57
CA ALA A 176 -8.47 6.97 -4.07
C ALA A 176 -7.26 6.29 -4.73
N TYR A 177 -7.44 5.40 -5.69
CA TYR A 177 -6.34 4.73 -6.39
C TYR A 177 -5.30 5.73 -6.90
N SER A 178 -4.02 5.54 -6.54
CA SER A 178 -2.91 6.45 -6.87
C SER A 178 -3.15 7.93 -6.50
N GLN A 179 -4.00 8.21 -5.51
CA GLN A 179 -4.20 9.58 -5.01
C GLN A 179 -3.06 10.01 -4.08
N SER A 180 -2.51 9.08 -3.34
CA SER A 180 -1.25 9.23 -2.61
C SER A 180 -0.43 7.96 -2.81
N PRO A 181 0.90 8.05 -2.91
CA PRO A 181 1.74 6.86 -2.90
C PRO A 181 1.57 6.10 -1.59
N LEU A 182 1.71 4.77 -1.65
CA LEU A 182 1.62 3.90 -0.49
C LEU A 182 3.01 3.46 -0.02
N ASP A 183 3.26 3.49 1.29
CA ASP A 183 4.39 2.81 1.91
C ASP A 183 4.00 1.38 2.31
N GLY A 184 3.97 0.49 1.33
CA GLY A 184 3.68 -0.92 1.54
C GLY A 184 4.79 -1.65 2.31
N LEU A 185 6.05 -1.15 2.26
CA LEU A 185 7.13 -1.69 3.05
C LEU A 185 6.89 -1.43 4.53
N LYS A 186 6.59 -0.20 4.90
CA LYS A 186 6.29 0.17 6.29
C LYS A 186 5.01 -0.50 6.78
N ALA A 187 4.00 -0.62 5.92
CA ALA A 187 2.77 -1.36 6.24
C ALA A 187 3.02 -2.84 6.56
N ALA A 188 3.98 -3.49 5.88
CA ALA A 188 4.36 -4.87 6.15
C ALA A 188 5.25 -5.02 7.39
N SER A 189 6.16 -4.07 7.63
CA SER A 189 7.19 -4.16 8.68
C SER A 189 6.86 -3.43 9.99
N SER A 190 5.69 -2.81 10.13
CA SER A 190 5.33 -2.04 11.33
C SER A 190 3.89 -2.37 11.76
N PRO A 191 3.65 -3.46 12.51
CA PRO A 191 2.30 -3.96 12.82
C PRO A 191 1.36 -2.99 13.54
N GLY A 192 1.87 -1.94 14.16
CA GLY A 192 1.10 -0.89 14.82
C GLY A 192 0.94 0.39 13.99
N ILE A 193 1.31 0.38 12.69
CA ILE A 193 1.27 1.56 11.83
C ILE A 193 -0.15 2.11 11.63
N THR A 194 -0.25 3.41 11.48
CA THR A 194 -1.51 4.11 11.18
C THR A 194 -1.62 4.44 9.68
N ALA A 195 -2.83 4.67 9.20
CA ALA A 195 -3.08 5.05 7.80
C ALA A 195 -2.29 6.31 7.39
N LYS A 196 -2.16 7.30 8.27
CA LYS A 196 -1.39 8.54 8.01
C LYS A 196 0.11 8.32 7.76
N GLU A 197 0.67 7.20 8.23
CA GLU A 197 2.07 6.82 7.97
C GLU A 197 2.20 5.92 6.73
N THR A 198 1.09 5.29 6.31
CA THR A 198 1.04 4.40 5.13
C THR A 198 0.82 5.18 3.85
N PHE A 199 -0.04 6.22 3.87
CA PHE A 199 -0.23 7.10 2.73
C PHE A 199 0.84 8.19 2.76
N LEU A 200 1.78 8.14 1.81
CA LEU A 200 2.88 9.10 1.72
C LEU A 200 2.36 10.45 1.22
N PRO A 201 2.55 11.53 1.97
CA PRO A 201 2.18 12.87 1.51
C PRO A 201 3.09 13.32 0.36
N VAL A 202 2.53 14.07 -0.58
CA VAL A 202 3.24 14.68 -1.71
C VAL A 202 3.00 16.19 -1.73
N GLN A 203 3.90 16.93 -2.39
CA GLN A 203 3.72 18.37 -2.56
C GLN A 203 2.53 18.63 -3.48
N GLN A 204 1.56 19.40 -2.99
CA GLN A 204 0.34 19.70 -3.71
C GLN A 204 -0.35 20.95 -3.17
N ILE A 205 -1.31 21.44 -3.92
CA ILE A 205 -2.30 22.44 -3.51
C ILE A 205 -3.64 21.72 -3.44
N SER A 206 -4.34 21.84 -2.34
CA SER A 206 -5.72 21.38 -2.23
C SER A 206 -6.61 22.50 -1.71
N MET A 207 -7.83 22.56 -2.21
CA MET A 207 -8.82 23.55 -1.85
C MET A 207 -10.16 22.86 -1.62
N GLN A 208 -10.88 23.30 -0.60
CA GLN A 208 -12.25 22.93 -0.33
C GLN A 208 -13.09 24.18 -0.24
N VAL A 209 -14.25 24.16 -0.86
CA VAL A 209 -15.22 25.26 -0.88
C VAL A 209 -16.57 24.72 -0.45
N GLN A 210 -17.23 25.36 0.49
CA GLN A 210 -18.55 24.98 0.96
C GLN A 210 -19.56 26.11 0.67
N PRO A 211 -20.16 26.11 -0.55
CA PRO A 211 -21.09 27.16 -0.97
C PRO A 211 -22.41 27.14 -0.19
N THR A 212 -22.84 25.95 0.23
CA THR A 212 -24.06 25.73 1.05
C THR A 212 -23.75 24.70 2.13
N PRO A 213 -24.55 24.60 3.22
CA PRO A 213 -24.28 23.64 4.28
C PRO A 213 -24.24 22.18 3.84
N ASP A 214 -24.92 21.84 2.75
CA ASP A 214 -25.05 20.49 2.21
C ASP A 214 -24.17 20.19 1.00
N LEU A 215 -23.45 21.18 0.42
CA LEU A 215 -22.61 21.01 -0.76
C LEU A 215 -21.16 21.39 -0.46
N THR A 216 -20.25 20.46 -0.70
CA THR A 216 -18.81 20.66 -0.64
C THR A 216 -18.18 20.40 -2.02
N LEU A 217 -17.43 21.36 -2.52
CA LEU A 217 -16.62 21.23 -3.72
C LEU A 217 -15.15 21.15 -3.30
N ALA A 218 -14.35 20.28 -3.93
CA ALA A 218 -12.92 20.25 -3.67
C ALA A 218 -12.10 20.11 -4.95
N ALA A 219 -10.90 20.68 -4.92
CA ALA A 219 -9.91 20.61 -5.98
C ALA A 219 -8.55 20.21 -5.41
N GLN A 220 -7.78 19.48 -6.20
CA GLN A 220 -6.43 19.02 -5.88
C GLN A 220 -5.55 19.19 -7.10
N TYR A 221 -4.35 19.73 -6.90
CA TYR A 221 -3.33 19.88 -7.94
C TYR A 221 -1.96 19.49 -7.39
N TYR A 222 -1.32 18.52 -8.06
CA TYR A 222 -0.04 17.99 -7.63
C TYR A 222 1.11 18.84 -8.13
N LEU A 223 2.06 19.12 -7.25
CA LEU A 223 3.33 19.78 -7.55
C LEU A 223 4.48 18.77 -7.60
N GLN A 224 4.25 17.54 -7.11
CA GLN A 224 5.24 16.47 -7.09
C GLN A 224 4.54 15.12 -7.30
N TRP A 225 5.19 14.22 -8.05
CA TRP A 225 4.84 12.81 -8.12
C TRP A 225 5.85 11.96 -7.35
N ALA A 226 5.41 10.84 -6.77
CA ALA A 226 6.27 9.84 -6.16
C ALA A 226 5.66 8.44 -6.35
N PRO A 227 6.49 7.38 -6.47
CA PRO A 227 6.02 6.01 -6.58
C PRO A 227 5.59 5.45 -5.22
N ASN A 228 4.83 4.35 -5.25
CA ASN A 228 4.66 3.49 -4.09
C ASN A 228 6.01 2.97 -3.61
N ARG A 229 6.18 2.87 -2.31
CA ARG A 229 7.31 2.18 -1.69
C ARG A 229 6.88 0.77 -1.32
N LEU A 230 7.48 -0.23 -1.94
CA LEU A 230 7.10 -1.63 -1.79
C LEU A 230 8.20 -2.41 -1.07
N PRO A 231 7.90 -3.54 -0.41
CA PRO A 231 8.92 -4.42 0.15
C PRO A 231 9.91 -4.84 -0.94
N GLN A 232 11.19 -4.59 -0.71
CA GLN A 232 12.23 -4.76 -1.73
C GLN A 232 12.53 -6.23 -1.99
N GLY A 233 12.94 -6.56 -3.21
CA GLY A 233 13.38 -7.90 -3.56
C GLY A 233 14.52 -8.40 -2.66
N GLY A 234 14.56 -9.69 -2.40
CA GLY A 234 15.54 -10.31 -1.50
C GLY A 234 15.36 -10.00 0.00
N THR A 235 14.28 -9.27 0.38
CA THR A 235 13.91 -9.06 1.79
C THR A 235 12.76 -9.97 2.20
N TYR A 236 12.58 -10.19 3.51
CA TYR A 236 11.58 -11.13 4.04
C TYR A 236 10.15 -10.88 3.54
N PHE A 237 9.75 -9.62 3.41
CA PHE A 237 8.43 -9.24 2.90
C PHE A 237 8.40 -9.01 1.39
N GLY A 238 9.51 -9.24 0.69
CA GLY A 238 9.60 -9.12 -0.77
C GLY A 238 8.70 -10.11 -1.50
N ALA A 239 8.35 -9.80 -2.74
CA ALA A 239 7.56 -10.68 -3.59
C ALA A 239 8.41 -11.54 -4.53
N THR A 240 9.58 -11.05 -4.88
CA THR A 240 10.62 -11.73 -5.68
C THR A 240 11.97 -11.10 -5.37
N ASP A 241 13.07 -11.71 -5.84
CA ASP A 241 14.42 -11.23 -5.51
C ASP A 241 14.83 -9.95 -6.26
N SER A 242 14.36 -9.75 -7.48
CA SER A 242 14.86 -8.69 -8.37
C SER A 242 13.93 -7.52 -8.57
N LEU A 243 12.78 -7.46 -7.86
CA LEU A 243 11.82 -6.39 -8.09
C LEU A 243 12.01 -5.19 -7.17
N TRP A 244 11.59 -4.09 -7.68
CA TRP A 244 11.45 -2.74 -7.15
C TRP A 244 12.77 -1.96 -7.15
N GLU A 245 12.87 -0.95 -6.29
CA GLU A 245 13.93 0.07 -6.35
C GLU A 245 15.30 -0.45 -5.85
N GLY A 246 15.27 -1.40 -4.92
CA GLY A 246 16.46 -1.84 -4.20
C GLY A 246 17.41 -2.75 -4.98
N PRO A 247 16.90 -3.86 -5.60
CA PRO A 247 17.74 -4.76 -6.39
C PRO A 247 18.43 -4.05 -7.55
N GLU A 248 19.67 -4.42 -7.82
CA GLU A 248 20.54 -3.74 -8.80
C GLU A 248 20.65 -4.50 -10.13
N ARG A 249 20.29 -5.80 -10.12
CA ARG A 249 20.39 -6.65 -11.30
C ARG A 249 19.34 -7.77 -11.29
N LEU A 250 18.91 -8.17 -12.47
CA LEU A 250 18.00 -9.30 -12.70
C LEU A 250 18.79 -10.44 -13.31
N PHE A 251 18.82 -11.60 -12.65
CA PHE A 251 19.43 -12.80 -13.18
C PHE A 251 18.57 -13.41 -14.29
N LEU A 252 19.14 -13.60 -15.48
CA LEU A 252 18.46 -14.11 -16.68
C LEU A 252 18.82 -15.57 -17.01
N GLY A 253 19.81 -16.14 -16.32
CA GLY A 253 20.28 -17.49 -16.55
C GLY A 253 21.80 -17.58 -16.72
N TYR A 254 22.28 -18.74 -17.16
CA TYR A 254 23.69 -18.97 -17.42
C TYR A 254 23.96 -19.05 -18.93
N GLY A 255 25.01 -18.39 -19.36
CA GLY A 255 25.54 -18.46 -20.72
C GLY A 255 26.54 -19.62 -20.91
N ALA A 256 27.24 -19.58 -22.03
CA ALA A 256 28.29 -20.54 -22.33
C ALA A 256 29.37 -20.54 -21.24
N GLY A 257 29.81 -21.72 -20.82
CA GLY A 257 30.82 -21.88 -19.77
C GLY A 257 30.30 -21.62 -18.34
N GLY A 258 28.98 -21.54 -18.15
CA GLY A 258 28.39 -21.31 -16.83
C GLY A 258 28.52 -19.88 -16.30
N VAL A 259 28.78 -18.90 -17.17
CA VAL A 259 28.86 -17.48 -16.78
C VAL A 259 27.46 -16.93 -16.59
N PRO A 260 27.15 -16.30 -15.44
CA PRO A 260 25.82 -15.73 -15.20
C PRO A 260 25.54 -14.55 -16.14
N ILE A 261 24.32 -14.50 -16.65
CA ILE A 261 23.81 -13.39 -17.48
C ILE A 261 22.86 -12.55 -16.66
N PHE A 262 23.08 -11.25 -16.65
CA PHE A 262 22.26 -10.28 -15.95
C PHE A 262 21.67 -9.21 -16.88
N ALA A 263 20.55 -8.65 -16.49
CA ALA A 263 20.17 -7.29 -16.84
C ALA A 263 20.46 -6.40 -15.65
N ASN A 264 21.25 -5.35 -15.84
CA ASN A 264 21.58 -4.39 -14.80
C ASN A 264 20.52 -3.28 -14.75
N LYS A 265 20.22 -2.80 -13.56
CA LYS A 265 19.29 -1.69 -13.41
C LYS A 265 19.95 -0.39 -13.88
N ASP A 266 19.34 0.30 -14.83
CA ASP A 266 19.86 1.56 -15.40
C ASP A 266 19.04 2.80 -15.03
N GLY A 267 18.24 2.72 -13.98
CA GLY A 267 17.37 3.77 -13.51
C GLY A 267 15.90 3.38 -13.56
N ASN A 268 15.02 4.37 -13.56
CA ASN A 268 13.58 4.18 -13.68
C ASN A 268 13.00 5.25 -14.58
N ASP A 269 12.07 4.86 -15.45
CA ASP A 269 11.27 5.80 -16.23
C ASP A 269 10.15 6.38 -15.34
N LYS A 270 10.52 7.36 -14.51
CA LYS A 270 9.60 8.07 -13.62
C LYS A 270 8.86 9.17 -14.37
N PRO A 271 7.56 9.35 -14.12
CA PRO A 271 6.84 10.50 -14.61
C PRO A 271 7.53 11.78 -14.19
N THR A 272 7.84 12.63 -15.16
CA THR A 272 8.35 13.98 -14.89
C THR A 272 7.19 14.87 -14.54
N GLN A 273 7.27 15.58 -13.41
CA GLN A 273 6.26 16.54 -13.02
C GLN A 273 6.32 17.75 -13.94
N GLY A 274 5.35 17.83 -14.85
CA GLY A 274 5.05 19.04 -15.60
C GLY A 274 3.77 19.68 -15.09
N PRO A 275 3.58 21.00 -15.23
CA PRO A 275 2.31 21.62 -14.90
C PRO A 275 1.19 21.00 -15.76
N GLY A 276 0.12 20.53 -15.09
CA GLY A 276 -1.10 20.09 -15.75
C GLY A 276 -1.37 18.59 -15.82
N ASN A 277 -0.46 17.73 -15.36
CA ASN A 277 -0.63 16.29 -15.54
C ASN A 277 -1.43 15.62 -14.44
N ASN A 278 -1.32 16.07 -13.18
CA ASN A 278 -1.99 15.41 -12.06
C ASN A 278 -2.89 16.41 -11.31
N TYR A 279 -4.20 16.18 -11.38
CA TYR A 279 -5.20 17.00 -10.70
C TYR A 279 -6.48 16.21 -10.43
N GLY A 280 -7.31 16.75 -9.56
CA GLY A 280 -8.61 16.17 -9.26
C GLY A 280 -9.64 17.23 -8.88
N LEU A 281 -10.90 16.92 -9.12
CA LEU A 281 -12.06 17.69 -8.73
C LEU A 281 -13.07 16.76 -8.07
N SER A 282 -13.76 17.24 -7.05
CA SER A 282 -14.86 16.50 -6.44
C SER A 282 -16.00 17.42 -6.02
N ALA A 283 -17.21 16.89 -6.02
CA ALA A 283 -18.37 17.48 -5.42
C ALA A 283 -19.05 16.45 -4.50
N ARG A 284 -19.33 16.82 -3.25
CA ARG A 284 -20.04 15.99 -2.28
C ARG A 284 -21.30 16.73 -1.83
N TRP A 285 -22.41 16.01 -1.86
CA TRP A 285 -23.72 16.56 -1.57
C TRP A 285 -24.46 15.72 -0.53
N SER A 286 -24.91 16.37 0.54
CA SER A 286 -25.52 15.75 1.71
C SER A 286 -26.90 16.34 2.03
N PRO A 287 -27.88 16.26 1.07
CA PRO A 287 -29.20 16.85 1.30
C PRO A 287 -30.01 16.03 2.32
N ASP A 288 -30.87 16.70 3.08
CA ASP A 288 -31.65 16.11 4.19
C ASP A 288 -32.46 14.88 3.76
N TRP A 289 -33.02 14.89 2.54
CA TRP A 289 -33.84 13.79 2.03
C TRP A 289 -33.03 12.51 1.78
N LEU A 290 -31.74 12.63 1.47
CA LEU A 290 -30.86 11.48 1.21
C LEU A 290 -30.48 10.77 2.52
N LYS A 291 -30.37 11.53 3.64
CA LYS A 291 -29.82 11.05 4.92
C LYS A 291 -28.49 10.34 4.74
N GLY A 292 -27.61 10.94 3.96
CA GLY A 292 -26.30 10.42 3.56
C GLY A 292 -25.58 11.40 2.67
N THR A 293 -24.43 11.02 2.16
CA THR A 293 -23.60 11.85 1.28
C THR A 293 -23.39 11.14 -0.04
N ALA A 294 -23.74 11.82 -1.15
CA ALA A 294 -23.38 11.40 -2.50
C ALA A 294 -22.15 12.18 -2.98
N GLY A 295 -21.26 11.52 -3.71
CA GLY A 295 -20.05 12.14 -4.25
C GLY A 295 -19.87 11.89 -5.74
N ILE A 296 -19.30 12.86 -6.45
CA ILE A 296 -18.81 12.71 -7.82
C ILE A 296 -17.36 13.20 -7.86
N TYR A 297 -16.51 12.48 -8.59
CA TYR A 297 -15.06 12.69 -8.60
C TYR A 297 -14.53 12.57 -10.01
N PHE A 298 -13.66 13.49 -10.39
CA PHE A 298 -12.86 13.39 -11.60
C PHE A 298 -11.39 13.56 -11.25
N ARG A 299 -10.52 12.66 -11.73
CA ARG A 299 -9.09 12.73 -11.53
C ARG A 299 -8.34 12.38 -12.81
N GLN A 300 -7.25 13.10 -13.07
CA GLN A 300 -6.21 12.73 -14.02
C GLN A 300 -4.89 12.61 -13.25
N PHE A 301 -4.17 11.50 -13.43
CA PHE A 301 -2.97 11.21 -12.65
C PHE A 301 -2.05 10.21 -13.33
N ASP A 302 -0.79 10.27 -12.95
CA ASP A 302 0.19 9.23 -13.25
C ASP A 302 0.14 8.18 -12.13
N GLU A 303 0.12 6.90 -12.49
CA GLU A 303 -0.02 5.81 -11.52
C GLU A 303 1.25 5.65 -10.70
N THR A 304 1.08 5.36 -9.41
CA THR A 304 2.18 5.23 -8.45
C THR A 304 2.75 3.81 -8.37
N GLN A 305 2.04 2.83 -8.94
CA GLN A 305 2.46 1.43 -9.02
C GLN A 305 3.18 1.16 -10.35
N PRO A 306 4.43 0.63 -10.35
CA PRO A 306 5.12 0.29 -11.59
C PRO A 306 4.54 -0.97 -12.24
N TRP A 307 4.69 -1.07 -13.59
CA TRP A 307 4.51 -2.31 -14.33
C TRP A 307 5.60 -3.36 -14.04
N ALA A 308 5.54 -4.51 -14.71
CA ALA A 308 6.67 -5.42 -14.83
C ALA A 308 7.89 -4.68 -15.44
N PRO A 309 9.13 -5.06 -15.07
CA PRO A 309 10.32 -4.42 -15.61
C PRO A 309 10.37 -4.45 -17.14
N VAL A 310 10.84 -3.35 -17.73
CA VAL A 310 11.18 -3.26 -19.16
C VAL A 310 12.64 -3.66 -19.32
N LEU A 311 12.89 -4.71 -20.09
CA LEU A 311 14.24 -5.18 -20.44
C LEU A 311 14.74 -4.49 -21.71
N VAL A 312 15.93 -3.92 -21.66
CA VAL A 312 16.59 -3.25 -22.79
C VAL A 312 17.79 -4.07 -23.22
N VAL A 313 17.86 -4.41 -24.52
CA VAL A 313 19.01 -5.11 -25.12
C VAL A 313 19.85 -4.08 -25.88
N ASN A 314 21.08 -3.88 -25.43
CA ASN A 314 22.03 -2.95 -26.04
C ASN A 314 22.69 -3.56 -27.28
N ALA A 315 23.24 -2.70 -28.15
CA ALA A 315 23.91 -3.12 -29.41
C ALA A 315 25.14 -4.00 -29.16
N ASP A 316 25.79 -3.87 -28.01
CA ASP A 316 26.93 -4.68 -27.59
C ASP A 316 26.53 -6.04 -26.95
N GLY A 317 25.21 -6.32 -26.87
CA GLY A 317 24.65 -7.53 -26.27
C GLY A 317 24.49 -7.47 -24.76
N THR A 318 24.86 -6.37 -24.08
CA THR A 318 24.55 -6.16 -22.69
C THR A 318 23.05 -5.92 -22.50
N ARG A 319 22.55 -6.15 -21.28
CA ARG A 319 21.12 -6.01 -20.97
C ARG A 319 20.95 -5.12 -19.74
N ASN A 320 20.00 -4.23 -19.86
CA ASN A 320 19.58 -3.38 -18.74
C ASN A 320 18.09 -3.59 -18.46
N TYR A 321 17.61 -3.10 -17.33
CA TYR A 321 16.17 -2.99 -17.06
C TYR A 321 15.84 -1.74 -16.26
N HIS A 322 14.62 -1.28 -16.39
CA HIS A 322 14.06 -0.19 -15.59
C HIS A 322 12.61 -0.43 -15.21
N LEU A 323 12.14 0.30 -14.23
CA LEU A 323 10.72 0.34 -13.84
C LEU A 323 10.02 1.45 -14.61
N ALA A 324 8.85 1.15 -15.18
CA ALA A 324 8.02 2.10 -15.90
C ALA A 324 6.68 2.30 -15.17
N TYR A 325 6.07 3.48 -15.33
CA TYR A 325 4.83 3.88 -14.67
C TYR A 325 3.82 4.42 -15.69
N ALA A 326 2.55 4.05 -15.54
CA ALA A 326 1.50 4.54 -16.44
C ALA A 326 1.23 6.02 -16.21
N ARG A 327 1.14 6.77 -17.30
CA ARG A 327 0.88 8.20 -17.31
C ARG A 327 -0.53 8.49 -17.81
N ASP A 328 -1.08 9.64 -17.42
CA ASP A 328 -2.36 10.16 -17.93
C ASP A 328 -3.56 9.21 -17.75
N THR A 329 -3.60 8.47 -16.64
CA THR A 329 -4.79 7.71 -16.25
C THR A 329 -5.89 8.68 -15.82
N ARG A 330 -7.12 8.49 -16.34
CA ARG A 330 -8.29 9.29 -15.99
C ARG A 330 -9.30 8.45 -15.25
N LEU A 331 -9.85 9.01 -14.18
CA LEU A 331 -10.85 8.36 -13.35
C LEU A 331 -12.08 9.26 -13.23
N LEU A 332 -13.25 8.67 -13.48
CA LEU A 332 -14.56 9.21 -13.11
C LEU A 332 -15.15 8.31 -12.02
N GLY A 333 -15.51 8.88 -10.88
CA GLY A 333 -16.00 8.12 -9.72
C GLY A 333 -17.29 8.70 -9.16
N PHE A 334 -18.08 7.81 -8.55
CA PHE A 334 -19.31 8.13 -7.80
C PHE A 334 -19.25 7.42 -6.47
N SER A 335 -19.66 8.08 -5.39
CA SER A 335 -19.78 7.46 -4.08
C SER A 335 -21.11 7.73 -3.44
N LEU A 336 -21.51 6.85 -2.54
CA LEU A 336 -22.65 7.03 -1.65
C LEU A 336 -22.29 6.48 -0.27
N ASN A 337 -22.42 7.33 0.75
CA ASN A 337 -22.30 6.94 2.14
C ASN A 337 -23.65 7.16 2.85
N LYS A 338 -24.09 6.17 3.62
CA LYS A 338 -25.37 6.24 4.35
C LYS A 338 -25.40 5.30 5.55
N GLU A 339 -26.13 5.69 6.58
CA GLU A 339 -26.45 4.77 7.67
C GLU A 339 -27.67 3.92 7.33
N LEU A 340 -27.54 2.59 7.47
CA LEU A 340 -28.58 1.61 7.22
C LEU A 340 -28.61 0.57 8.35
N GLY A 341 -29.66 0.60 9.18
CA GLY A 341 -29.88 -0.41 10.23
C GLY A 341 -28.73 -0.56 11.24
N GLY A 342 -28.06 0.54 11.58
CA GLY A 342 -26.91 0.56 12.49
C GLY A 342 -25.56 0.29 11.83
N PHE A 343 -25.56 0.07 10.50
CA PHE A 343 -24.34 0.02 9.69
C PHE A 343 -24.08 1.39 9.06
N SER A 344 -22.84 1.87 9.15
CA SER A 344 -22.36 2.93 8.25
C SER A 344 -21.92 2.24 6.96
N VAL A 345 -22.67 2.45 5.86
CA VAL A 345 -22.45 1.79 4.56
C VAL A 345 -21.88 2.78 3.58
N GLY A 346 -20.74 2.44 2.98
CA GLY A 346 -20.11 3.16 1.88
C GLY A 346 -20.13 2.35 0.59
N SER A 347 -20.34 3.02 -0.54
CA SER A 347 -20.22 2.40 -1.86
C SER A 347 -19.54 3.33 -2.84
N GLU A 348 -18.81 2.74 -3.79
CA GLU A 348 -18.14 3.45 -4.88
C GLU A 348 -18.38 2.74 -6.20
N LEU A 349 -18.52 3.53 -7.27
CA LEU A 349 -18.44 3.07 -8.64
C LEU A 349 -17.45 3.97 -9.37
N SER A 350 -16.42 3.40 -9.98
CA SER A 350 -15.44 4.18 -10.72
C SER A 350 -15.10 3.55 -12.08
N PHE A 351 -14.82 4.42 -13.03
CA PHE A 351 -14.37 4.08 -14.37
C PHE A 351 -12.97 4.65 -14.55
N ARG A 352 -12.02 3.80 -14.97
CA ARG A 352 -10.66 4.22 -15.29
C ARG A 352 -10.41 4.07 -16.77
N LYS A 353 -9.89 5.12 -17.37
CA LYS A 353 -9.46 5.14 -18.77
C LYS A 353 -7.94 5.22 -18.81
N ASN A 354 -7.34 4.44 -19.72
CA ASN A 354 -5.89 4.43 -19.93
C ASN A 354 -5.09 3.99 -18.69
N THR A 355 -5.66 3.09 -17.87
CA THR A 355 -5.01 2.55 -16.66
C THR A 355 -4.02 1.44 -17.01
N ALA A 356 -3.00 1.26 -16.15
CA ALA A 356 -2.05 0.17 -16.26
C ALA A 356 -2.74 -1.19 -16.07
N LEU A 357 -2.49 -2.12 -16.99
CA LEU A 357 -2.90 -3.51 -16.87
C LEU A 357 -1.72 -4.41 -16.50
N VAL A 358 -1.98 -5.52 -15.82
CA VAL A 358 -0.95 -6.52 -15.52
C VAL A 358 -0.30 -6.99 -16.81
N SER A 359 1.02 -6.96 -16.87
CA SER A 359 1.78 -7.19 -18.10
C SER A 359 2.88 -8.22 -17.89
N SER A 360 3.21 -8.96 -18.94
CA SER A 360 4.46 -9.68 -19.03
C SER A 360 5.63 -8.71 -19.16
N THR A 361 6.83 -9.18 -18.87
CA THR A 361 8.05 -8.41 -19.10
C THR A 361 8.15 -8.02 -20.57
N SER A 362 8.38 -6.75 -20.87
CA SER A 362 8.60 -6.27 -22.23
C SER A 362 10.09 -6.23 -22.57
N PHE A 363 10.39 -6.21 -23.87
CA PHE A 363 11.75 -6.12 -24.40
C PHE A 363 11.84 -4.94 -25.35
N ALA A 364 12.77 -4.03 -25.11
CA ALA A 364 13.07 -2.88 -25.96
C ALA A 364 14.47 -2.99 -26.54
N ALA A 365 14.68 -2.43 -27.73
CA ALA A 365 16.03 -2.16 -28.24
C ALA A 365 16.62 -0.91 -27.59
N ALA A 366 17.93 -0.82 -27.52
CA ALA A 366 18.60 0.37 -26.99
C ALA A 366 18.18 1.63 -27.77
N GLY A 367 17.75 2.65 -27.04
CA GLY A 367 17.26 3.89 -27.59
C GLY A 367 15.78 3.90 -28.00
N ASP A 368 15.08 2.76 -27.93
CA ASP A 368 13.64 2.67 -28.11
C ASP A 368 12.95 2.82 -26.75
N THR A 369 12.37 3.96 -26.50
CA THR A 369 11.72 4.31 -25.21
C THR A 369 10.21 4.41 -25.30
N THR A 370 9.60 4.06 -26.45
CA THR A 370 8.18 4.23 -26.69
C THR A 370 7.47 2.91 -26.92
N GLY A 371 6.31 2.71 -26.28
CA GLY A 371 5.42 1.59 -26.53
C GLY A 371 5.80 0.25 -25.86
N HIS A 372 6.82 0.25 -24.98
CA HIS A 372 7.29 -0.96 -24.30
C HIS A 372 6.98 -0.98 -22.80
N GLU A 373 6.31 0.05 -22.27
CA GLU A 373 6.13 0.17 -20.81
C GLU A 373 5.22 -0.92 -20.24
N GLY A 374 4.13 -1.25 -20.93
CA GLY A 374 3.15 -2.24 -20.50
C GLY A 374 1.80 -2.07 -21.19
N ALA A 375 0.90 -2.99 -20.97
CA ALA A 375 -0.45 -2.93 -21.51
C ALA A 375 -1.29 -1.85 -20.80
N ARG A 376 -2.18 -1.20 -21.56
CA ARG A 376 -3.14 -0.21 -21.05
C ARG A 376 -4.55 -0.60 -21.40
N GLY A 377 -5.50 -0.16 -20.59
CA GLY A 377 -6.89 -0.46 -20.84
C GLY A 377 -7.88 0.44 -20.11
N ASN A 378 -9.15 0.11 -20.28
CA ASN A 378 -10.24 0.75 -19.58
C ASN A 378 -10.87 -0.26 -18.64
N THR A 379 -11.23 0.15 -17.43
CA THR A 379 -11.77 -0.72 -16.40
C THR A 379 -12.90 -0.04 -15.64
N MET A 380 -13.79 -0.86 -15.06
CA MET A 380 -14.82 -0.45 -14.12
C MET A 380 -14.54 -1.10 -12.77
N HIS A 381 -14.74 -0.36 -11.70
CA HIS A 381 -14.56 -0.85 -10.33
C HIS A 381 -15.80 -0.50 -9.51
N PHE A 382 -16.30 -1.46 -8.76
CA PHE A 382 -17.35 -1.29 -7.78
C PHE A 382 -16.88 -1.75 -6.41
N LEU A 383 -17.19 -0.98 -5.38
CA LEU A 383 -16.83 -1.26 -4.01
C LEU A 383 -18.04 -1.02 -3.11
N LEU A 384 -18.27 -1.94 -2.18
CA LEU A 384 -19.30 -1.83 -1.15
C LEU A 384 -18.68 -2.18 0.19
N ASN A 385 -18.83 -1.32 1.18
CA ASN A 385 -18.34 -1.58 2.52
C ASN A 385 -19.37 -1.26 3.60
N GLY A 386 -19.09 -1.72 4.79
CA GLY A 386 -19.89 -1.43 5.96
C GLY A 386 -19.07 -1.50 7.26
N VAL A 387 -19.36 -0.58 8.16
CA VAL A 387 -18.84 -0.55 9.52
C VAL A 387 -20.01 -0.71 10.49
N TYR A 388 -19.90 -1.67 11.40
CA TYR A 388 -20.89 -1.94 12.45
C TYR A 388 -20.22 -1.86 13.82
N LEU A 389 -20.79 -1.04 14.71
CA LEU A 389 -20.38 -1.01 16.10
C LEU A 389 -21.04 -2.18 16.84
N LEU A 390 -20.22 -3.06 17.39
CA LEU A 390 -20.70 -4.27 18.09
C LEU A 390 -21.43 -3.85 19.36
N PRO A 391 -22.68 -4.30 19.57
CA PRO A 391 -23.39 -4.05 20.82
C PRO A 391 -22.79 -4.90 21.95
N GLN A 392 -23.04 -4.50 23.18
CA GLN A 392 -22.69 -5.29 24.34
C GLN A 392 -23.40 -6.65 24.32
N THR A 393 -22.65 -7.71 24.57
CA THR A 393 -23.12 -9.10 24.66
C THR A 393 -22.47 -9.79 25.86
N PRO A 394 -22.85 -11.03 26.21
CA PRO A 394 -22.11 -11.81 27.21
C PRO A 394 -20.65 -12.14 26.80
N LEU A 395 -20.32 -12.05 25.52
CA LEU A 395 -18.98 -12.40 25.00
C LEU A 395 -18.03 -11.19 24.93
N TRP A 396 -18.52 -9.98 24.71
CA TRP A 396 -17.74 -8.73 24.64
C TRP A 396 -18.59 -7.52 25.05
N VAL A 397 -17.95 -6.43 25.43
CA VAL A 397 -18.64 -5.20 25.84
C VAL A 397 -18.83 -4.19 24.71
N GLY A 398 -18.18 -4.42 23.58
CA GLY A 398 -18.23 -3.55 22.38
C GLY A 398 -17.22 -3.99 21.34
N GLY A 399 -16.92 -3.11 20.41
CA GLY A 399 -15.95 -3.35 19.36
C GLY A 399 -16.44 -2.93 17.98
N THR A 400 -15.75 -3.38 16.92
CA THR A 400 -16.09 -3.05 15.54
C THR A 400 -16.10 -4.31 14.66
N PHE A 401 -17.05 -4.35 13.73
CA PHE A 401 -17.03 -5.22 12.57
C PHE A 401 -16.98 -4.38 11.30
N GLN A 402 -16.10 -4.73 10.39
CA GLN A 402 -15.89 -4.05 9.12
C GLN A 402 -15.87 -5.09 8.01
N ALA A 403 -16.51 -4.77 6.89
CA ALA A 403 -16.49 -5.62 5.71
C ALA A 403 -16.41 -4.75 4.46
N GLU A 404 -15.65 -5.21 3.48
CA GLU A 404 -15.56 -4.57 2.17
C GLU A 404 -15.55 -5.63 1.08
N LEU A 405 -16.41 -5.47 0.07
CA LEU A 405 -16.46 -6.25 -1.15
C LEU A 405 -16.02 -5.36 -2.31
N ALA A 406 -15.08 -5.84 -3.11
CA ALA A 406 -14.62 -5.15 -4.29
C ALA A 406 -14.78 -6.03 -5.53
N TYR A 407 -15.30 -5.43 -6.60
CA TYR A 407 -15.46 -6.01 -7.92
C TYR A 407 -14.78 -5.12 -8.94
N ALA A 408 -14.02 -5.70 -9.87
CA ALA A 408 -13.53 -4.97 -11.02
C ALA A 408 -13.76 -5.75 -12.32
N HIS A 409 -13.99 -5.01 -13.40
CA HIS A 409 -14.23 -5.54 -14.74
C HIS A 409 -13.33 -4.85 -15.77
N LEU A 410 -12.69 -5.65 -16.62
CA LEU A 410 -11.92 -5.18 -17.77
C LEU A 410 -12.87 -4.85 -18.93
N LEU A 411 -13.01 -3.57 -19.26
CA LEU A 411 -13.84 -3.13 -20.37
C LEU A 411 -13.16 -3.30 -21.73
N SER A 412 -11.84 -3.01 -21.78
CA SER A 412 -11.06 -3.16 -23.02
C SER A 412 -9.57 -3.03 -22.76
N VAL A 413 -8.75 -3.75 -23.53
CA VAL A 413 -7.30 -3.51 -23.66
C VAL A 413 -7.10 -2.58 -24.85
N THR A 414 -6.46 -1.42 -24.63
CA THR A 414 -6.35 -0.36 -25.64
C THR A 414 -4.98 -0.29 -26.29
N GLU A 415 -3.90 -0.54 -25.52
CA GLU A 415 -2.51 -0.45 -26.00
C GLU A 415 -1.72 -1.67 -25.54
N ASN A 416 -0.71 -2.07 -26.31
CA ASN A 416 0.24 -3.16 -26.04
C ASN A 416 -0.46 -4.48 -25.64
N LYS A 417 -1.47 -4.88 -26.41
CA LYS A 417 -2.31 -6.06 -26.14
C LYS A 417 -1.51 -7.35 -26.01
N GLU A 418 -0.40 -7.45 -26.72
CA GLU A 418 0.55 -8.58 -26.69
C GLU A 418 1.27 -8.71 -25.33
N LEU A 419 1.40 -7.63 -24.59
CA LEU A 419 1.98 -7.61 -23.25
C LEU A 419 0.95 -7.92 -22.15
N PHE A 420 -0.35 -7.74 -22.41
CA PHE A 420 -1.37 -7.97 -21.40
C PHE A 420 -1.36 -9.44 -20.95
N LYS A 421 -1.09 -9.66 -19.65
CA LYS A 421 -1.06 -11.01 -19.05
C LYS A 421 -2.48 -11.49 -18.69
N GLY A 422 -3.42 -11.41 -19.64
CA GLY A 422 -4.80 -11.84 -19.50
C GLY A 422 -5.08 -13.16 -20.22
N GLU A 423 -6.08 -13.92 -19.77
CA GLU A 423 -6.52 -15.13 -20.45
C GLU A 423 -6.93 -14.82 -21.89
N GLY A 424 -6.39 -15.59 -22.84
CA GLY A 424 -6.65 -15.39 -24.27
C GLY A 424 -5.77 -14.34 -24.96
N TYR A 425 -4.89 -13.65 -24.24
CA TYR A 425 -3.92 -12.71 -24.79
C TYR A 425 -2.51 -13.32 -24.83
N ALA A 426 -1.66 -12.82 -25.74
CA ALA A 426 -0.30 -13.34 -25.94
C ALA A 426 0.61 -13.16 -24.69
N GLY A 427 0.37 -12.16 -23.86
CA GLY A 427 1.08 -11.94 -22.60
C GLY A 427 0.80 -13.00 -21.52
N CYS A 428 -0.28 -13.79 -21.64
CA CYS A 428 -0.51 -15.00 -20.86
C CYS A 428 0.09 -16.18 -21.64
N PRO A 429 1.13 -16.86 -21.12
CA PRO A 429 1.78 -17.95 -21.86
C PRO A 429 0.83 -19.08 -22.25
N THR A 430 1.03 -19.67 -23.43
CA THR A 430 0.20 -20.77 -23.93
C THR A 430 0.10 -21.92 -22.92
N GLY A 431 -1.14 -22.35 -22.61
CA GLY A 431 -1.42 -23.40 -21.64
C GLY A 431 -1.52 -22.91 -20.21
N GLN A 432 -1.30 -21.64 -19.94
CA GLN A 432 -1.59 -20.98 -18.65
C GLN A 432 -2.97 -20.32 -18.65
N ASN A 433 -3.53 -20.17 -17.48
CA ASN A 433 -4.83 -19.53 -17.23
C ASN A 433 -4.81 -18.81 -15.86
N ARG A 434 -5.96 -18.46 -15.33
CA ARG A 434 -6.06 -17.79 -14.03
C ARG A 434 -5.40 -18.53 -12.86
N LYS A 435 -5.31 -19.88 -12.90
CA LYS A 435 -4.65 -20.65 -11.84
C LYS A 435 -3.13 -20.45 -11.82
N GLU A 436 -2.57 -20.09 -12.95
CA GLU A 436 -1.15 -19.77 -13.14
C GLU A 436 -0.89 -18.24 -13.09
N GLY A 437 -1.89 -17.45 -12.71
CA GLY A 437 -1.76 -16.01 -12.49
C GLY A 437 -2.03 -15.15 -13.72
N CYS A 438 -2.69 -15.67 -14.76
CA CYS A 438 -3.23 -14.83 -15.82
C CYS A 438 -4.48 -14.09 -15.35
N ALA A 439 -4.64 -12.82 -15.76
CA ALA A 439 -5.79 -12.01 -15.42
C ALA A 439 -7.06 -12.50 -16.12
N THR A 440 -8.18 -12.25 -15.49
CA THR A 440 -9.53 -12.46 -16.04
C THR A 440 -10.21 -11.12 -16.26
N ASP A 441 -11.30 -11.12 -17.03
CA ASP A 441 -12.09 -9.90 -17.25
C ASP A 441 -12.75 -9.43 -15.96
N ASP A 442 -13.12 -10.36 -15.07
CA ASP A 442 -13.81 -10.09 -13.81
C ASP A 442 -12.96 -10.54 -12.62
N VAL A 443 -12.94 -9.74 -11.57
CA VAL A 443 -12.35 -10.10 -10.28
C VAL A 443 -13.24 -9.67 -9.13
N VAL A 444 -13.39 -10.54 -8.14
CA VAL A 444 -14.11 -10.28 -6.88
C VAL A 444 -13.21 -10.58 -5.70
N SER A 445 -13.12 -9.66 -4.76
CA SER A 445 -12.39 -9.85 -3.51
C SER A 445 -13.17 -9.31 -2.31
N ALA A 446 -12.94 -9.88 -1.14
CA ALA A 446 -13.51 -9.41 0.11
C ALA A 446 -12.43 -9.17 1.17
N GLN A 447 -12.68 -8.18 2.02
CA GLN A 447 -11.86 -7.90 3.19
C GLN A 447 -12.74 -7.73 4.42
N LEU A 448 -12.33 -8.34 5.54
CA LEU A 448 -13.06 -8.34 6.79
C LEU A 448 -12.15 -7.91 7.94
N GLY A 449 -12.69 -7.11 8.84
CA GLY A 449 -12.09 -6.76 10.12
C GLY A 449 -13.08 -7.06 11.24
N PHE A 450 -12.62 -7.75 12.28
CA PHE A 450 -13.41 -8.01 13.48
C PHE A 450 -12.57 -7.73 14.70
N ARG A 451 -13.04 -6.83 15.56
CA ARG A 451 -12.30 -6.38 16.74
C ARG A 451 -13.24 -6.25 17.94
N PRO A 452 -13.55 -7.38 18.63
CA PRO A 452 -14.28 -7.34 19.91
C PRO A 452 -13.41 -6.74 21.01
N GLU A 453 -14.05 -6.10 21.98
CA GLU A 453 -13.41 -5.37 23.07
C GLU A 453 -13.97 -5.73 24.43
N TRP A 454 -13.10 -5.69 25.47
CA TRP A 454 -13.39 -5.90 26.87
C TRP A 454 -12.79 -4.76 27.68
N SER A 455 -13.64 -3.98 28.34
CA SER A 455 -13.20 -2.83 29.12
C SER A 455 -12.76 -3.25 30.53
N GLN A 456 -11.63 -2.72 30.97
CA GLN A 456 -11.10 -2.84 32.33
C GLN A 456 -10.91 -4.28 32.84
N VAL A 457 -10.68 -5.25 31.94
CA VAL A 457 -10.46 -6.66 32.29
C VAL A 457 -9.02 -6.99 32.63
N LEU A 458 -8.09 -6.10 32.31
CA LEU A 458 -6.67 -6.26 32.60
C LEU A 458 -6.30 -5.57 33.92
N PRO A 459 -5.18 -5.98 34.58
CA PRO A 459 -4.63 -5.26 35.73
C PRO A 459 -4.47 -3.76 35.44
N TRP A 460 -4.54 -2.94 36.48
CA TRP A 460 -4.44 -1.44 36.40
C TRP A 460 -5.51 -0.77 35.53
N GLY A 461 -6.67 -1.44 35.30
CA GLY A 461 -7.78 -0.90 34.53
C GLY A 461 -7.54 -0.90 33.02
N GLY A 462 -6.71 -1.79 32.53
CA GLY A 462 -6.44 -1.93 31.10
C GLY A 462 -7.60 -2.55 30.33
N ASN A 463 -7.80 -2.10 29.10
CA ASN A 463 -8.76 -2.67 28.15
C ASN A 463 -8.07 -3.74 27.30
N LEU A 464 -8.83 -4.76 26.90
CA LEU A 464 -8.39 -5.79 25.97
C LEU A 464 -9.20 -5.70 24.69
N ALA A 465 -8.58 -5.94 23.55
CA ALA A 465 -9.25 -6.17 22.28
C ALA A 465 -8.63 -7.39 21.56
N ALA A 466 -9.39 -8.00 20.66
CA ALA A 466 -8.89 -9.09 19.82
C ALA A 466 -9.04 -8.75 18.34
N PRO A 467 -8.10 -7.96 17.75
CA PRO A 467 -8.15 -7.60 16.36
C PRO A 467 -7.89 -8.81 15.44
N MET A 468 -8.77 -9.02 14.48
CA MET A 468 -8.69 -10.05 13.45
C MET A 468 -8.94 -9.42 12.09
N SER A 469 -8.22 -9.89 11.08
CA SER A 469 -8.42 -9.45 9.71
C SER A 469 -8.31 -10.61 8.72
N LEU A 470 -9.05 -10.51 7.62
CA LEU A 470 -9.04 -11.46 6.52
C LEU A 470 -9.19 -10.69 5.20
N ALA A 471 -8.30 -10.94 4.23
CA ALA A 471 -8.47 -10.55 2.85
C ALA A 471 -8.51 -11.83 2.00
N TYR A 472 -9.49 -11.95 1.10
CA TYR A 472 -9.72 -13.15 0.31
C TYR A 472 -10.08 -12.83 -1.14
N GLY A 473 -9.36 -13.44 -2.09
CA GLY A 473 -9.69 -13.42 -3.52
C GLY A 473 -10.77 -14.45 -3.83
N ILE A 474 -12.01 -13.99 -4.05
CA ILE A 474 -13.18 -14.86 -4.22
C ILE A 474 -13.22 -15.47 -5.62
N TYR A 475 -12.98 -14.66 -6.64
CA TYR A 475 -13.10 -15.07 -8.04
C TYR A 475 -12.18 -14.24 -8.92
N GLY A 476 -11.53 -14.88 -9.88
CA GLY A 476 -10.74 -14.25 -10.92
C GLY A 476 -9.46 -13.56 -10.46
N ASN A 477 -8.68 -13.10 -11.40
CA ASN A 477 -7.46 -12.33 -11.17
C ASN A 477 -7.60 -10.95 -11.78
N GLY A 478 -7.25 -9.92 -11.03
CA GLY A 478 -7.42 -8.55 -11.48
C GLY A 478 -6.61 -8.21 -12.73
N ALA A 479 -7.26 -7.56 -13.67
CA ALA A 479 -6.61 -7.03 -14.86
C ALA A 479 -5.72 -5.82 -14.55
N THR A 480 -6.02 -5.05 -13.49
CA THR A 480 -5.20 -3.93 -13.03
C THR A 480 -4.22 -4.37 -11.93
N LEU A 481 -3.16 -3.58 -11.75
CA LEU A 481 -2.15 -3.84 -10.73
C LEU A 481 -2.77 -3.83 -9.32
N ALA A 482 -2.39 -4.79 -8.49
CA ALA A 482 -2.85 -4.93 -7.10
C ALA A 482 -4.37 -5.19 -6.88
N SER A 483 -5.12 -5.63 -7.89
CA SER A 483 -6.57 -5.91 -7.78
C SER A 483 -6.93 -7.22 -7.08
N GLY A 484 -5.96 -8.08 -6.81
CA GLY A 484 -6.16 -9.37 -6.15
C GLY A 484 -6.12 -10.58 -7.09
N ASN A 485 -6.03 -11.78 -6.49
CA ASN A 485 -5.92 -13.05 -7.19
C ASN A 485 -6.87 -14.09 -6.55
N GLU A 486 -7.52 -14.91 -7.37
CA GLU A 486 -8.43 -15.98 -6.93
C GLU A 486 -7.74 -16.95 -5.96
N GLY A 487 -8.39 -17.24 -4.84
CA GLY A 487 -7.88 -18.15 -3.82
C GLY A 487 -6.74 -17.58 -2.96
N SER A 488 -6.29 -16.35 -3.20
CA SER A 488 -5.31 -15.72 -2.32
C SER A 488 -5.95 -15.34 -0.99
N VAL A 489 -5.24 -15.60 0.10
CA VAL A 489 -5.66 -15.29 1.48
C VAL A 489 -4.55 -14.52 2.17
N VAL A 490 -4.90 -13.44 2.88
CA VAL A 490 -4.02 -12.80 3.86
C VAL A 490 -4.83 -12.60 5.13
N TRP A 491 -4.31 -13.04 6.26
CA TRP A 491 -5.05 -12.96 7.51
C TRP A 491 -4.16 -12.65 8.69
N SER A 492 -4.75 -12.09 9.72
CA SER A 492 -4.10 -11.92 11.01
C SER A 492 -5.09 -12.09 12.15
N MET A 493 -4.58 -12.52 13.30
CA MET A 493 -5.33 -12.56 14.55
C MET A 493 -4.41 -12.19 15.71
N GLY A 494 -4.97 -11.53 16.74
CA GLY A 494 -4.14 -11.12 17.84
C GLY A 494 -4.90 -10.65 19.07
N LEU A 495 -4.13 -10.20 20.04
CA LEU A 495 -4.61 -9.56 21.26
C LEU A 495 -3.93 -8.19 21.40
N GLU A 496 -4.70 -7.22 21.81
CA GLU A 496 -4.26 -5.86 22.07
C GLU A 496 -4.66 -5.42 23.47
N ALA A 497 -3.68 -5.05 24.27
CA ALA A 497 -3.87 -4.49 25.59
C ALA A 497 -3.64 -2.97 25.52
N ASN A 498 -4.60 -2.20 26.01
CA ASN A 498 -4.53 -0.74 26.05
C ASN A 498 -4.65 -0.23 27.49
N PHE A 499 -3.60 0.43 27.96
CA PHE A 499 -3.52 0.98 29.31
C PHE A 499 -3.58 2.50 29.25
N ARG A 500 -4.66 3.06 29.81
CA ARG A 500 -4.89 4.51 29.92
C ARG A 500 -4.83 5.24 28.57
N GLN A 501 -5.13 4.56 27.46
CA GLN A 501 -5.04 5.10 26.09
C GLN A 501 -3.63 5.61 25.70
N LYS A 502 -2.63 5.36 26.52
CA LYS A 502 -1.24 5.83 26.34
C LYS A 502 -0.29 4.71 25.97
N TYR A 503 -0.45 3.54 26.57
CA TYR A 503 0.42 2.38 26.32
C TYR A 503 -0.38 1.28 25.65
N ILE A 504 0.03 0.92 24.46
CA ILE A 504 -0.61 -0.14 23.66
C ILE A 504 0.40 -1.25 23.45
N VAL A 505 -0.02 -2.48 23.76
CA VAL A 505 0.74 -3.71 23.52
C VAL A 505 -0.09 -4.59 22.62
N THR A 506 0.44 -4.94 21.45
CA THR A 506 -0.28 -5.78 20.49
C THR A 506 0.56 -7.00 20.14
N LEU A 507 0.00 -8.19 20.34
CA LEU A 507 0.56 -9.47 19.91
C LEU A 507 -0.31 -10.00 18.77
N LYS A 508 0.27 -10.34 17.60
CA LYS A 508 -0.46 -10.89 16.46
C LYS A 508 0.29 -12.06 15.83
N TYR A 509 -0.46 -12.97 15.25
CA TYR A 509 0.01 -13.89 14.22
C TYR A 509 -0.48 -13.39 12.85
N ASN A 510 0.40 -13.39 11.89
CA ASN A 510 0.15 -12.92 10.53
C ASN A 510 0.58 -13.99 9.54
N ASP A 511 -0.24 -14.24 8.52
CA ASP A 511 0.03 -15.28 7.54
C ASP A 511 -0.68 -15.01 6.21
N SER A 512 -0.23 -15.67 5.15
CA SER A 512 -0.83 -15.56 3.83
C SER A 512 -0.70 -16.84 3.05
N HIS A 513 -1.61 -17.02 2.08
CA HIS A 513 -1.58 -18.16 1.16
C HIS A 513 -1.98 -17.72 -0.25
N ALA A 514 -1.24 -18.21 -1.25
CA ALA A 514 -1.54 -18.06 -2.66
C ALA A 514 -1.12 -19.32 -3.43
N ALA A 515 -1.84 -19.66 -4.50
CA ALA A 515 -1.55 -20.86 -5.26
C ALA A 515 -0.25 -20.73 -6.08
N TYR A 516 0.47 -21.83 -6.23
CA TYR A 516 1.64 -21.92 -7.09
C TYR A 516 1.81 -23.35 -7.63
N ASN A 517 2.53 -23.47 -8.74
CA ASN A 517 2.90 -24.75 -9.32
C ASN A 517 4.41 -24.94 -9.30
N THR A 518 4.84 -26.20 -9.27
CA THR A 518 6.26 -26.57 -9.25
C THR A 518 6.56 -27.65 -10.29
N SER A 519 7.78 -27.62 -10.80
CA SER A 519 8.37 -28.73 -11.55
C SER A 519 9.78 -28.98 -11.03
N ASN A 520 10.12 -30.24 -10.75
CA ASN A 520 11.41 -30.62 -10.17
C ASN A 520 11.79 -29.83 -8.89
N ASN A 521 10.79 -29.54 -8.06
CA ASN A 521 10.96 -28.73 -6.84
C ASN A 521 11.48 -27.31 -7.10
N ILE A 522 11.10 -26.72 -8.23
CA ILE A 522 11.32 -25.32 -8.62
C ILE A 522 9.97 -24.71 -8.95
N VAL A 523 9.69 -23.50 -8.49
CA VAL A 523 8.45 -22.78 -8.77
C VAL A 523 8.40 -22.41 -10.26
N THR A 524 7.30 -22.76 -10.92
CA THR A 524 7.08 -22.47 -12.34
C THR A 524 6.08 -21.35 -12.57
N THR A 525 5.02 -21.30 -11.77
CA THR A 525 4.01 -20.24 -11.84
C THR A 525 3.47 -19.93 -10.46
N THR A 526 3.01 -18.69 -10.26
CA THR A 526 2.35 -18.24 -9.04
C THR A 526 1.07 -17.49 -9.37
N ASN A 527 0.05 -17.68 -8.52
CA ASN A 527 -1.18 -16.88 -8.59
C ASN A 527 -1.24 -15.95 -7.36
N GLY A 528 -0.55 -14.82 -7.43
CA GLY A 528 -0.38 -13.88 -6.32
C GLY A 528 1.01 -13.97 -5.68
N ASN A 529 1.13 -13.50 -4.43
CA ASN A 529 2.40 -13.44 -3.70
C ASN A 529 2.69 -14.76 -2.96
N ALA A 530 2.89 -15.84 -3.70
CA ALA A 530 3.00 -17.19 -3.14
C ALA A 530 4.29 -17.45 -2.36
N VAL A 531 5.36 -16.65 -2.54
CA VAL A 531 6.58 -16.76 -1.72
C VAL A 531 6.28 -16.52 -0.24
N GLN A 532 5.25 -15.74 0.06
CA GLN A 532 4.84 -15.45 1.45
C GLN A 532 4.08 -16.60 2.12
N ASN A 533 3.77 -17.71 1.43
CA ASN A 533 3.02 -18.85 2.00
C ASN A 533 3.70 -19.50 3.22
N ASN A 534 5.01 -19.42 3.29
CA ASN A 534 5.81 -19.97 4.39
C ASN A 534 6.52 -18.88 5.21
N HIS A 535 6.00 -17.65 5.13
CA HIS A 535 6.46 -16.50 5.89
C HIS A 535 5.50 -16.10 7.01
N GLY A 536 4.70 -17.05 7.53
CA GLY A 536 3.89 -16.84 8.72
C GLY A 536 4.75 -16.40 9.91
N TRP A 537 4.33 -15.37 10.65
CA TRP A 537 5.13 -14.75 11.70
C TRP A 537 4.30 -14.21 12.86
N VAL A 538 4.92 -14.24 14.05
CA VAL A 538 4.38 -13.64 15.27
C VAL A 538 4.97 -12.24 15.42
N SER A 539 4.13 -11.24 15.66
CA SER A 539 4.56 -9.86 15.92
C SER A 539 4.16 -9.39 17.31
N LEU A 540 5.05 -8.64 17.95
CA LEU A 540 4.81 -7.91 19.18
C LEU A 540 5.09 -6.42 18.92
N ALA A 541 4.07 -5.58 19.07
CA ALA A 541 4.21 -4.13 18.99
C ALA A 541 3.98 -3.49 20.36
N LEU A 542 4.87 -2.61 20.76
CA LEU A 542 4.76 -1.77 21.95
C LEU A 542 4.70 -0.33 21.49
N GLN A 543 3.65 0.40 21.86
CA GLN A 543 3.47 1.79 21.45
C GLN A 543 3.17 2.69 22.64
N THR A 544 3.75 3.88 22.64
CA THR A 544 3.38 4.98 23.55
C THR A 544 3.29 6.29 22.80
N THR A 545 2.37 7.18 23.26
CA THR A 545 2.21 8.53 22.72
C THR A 545 2.34 9.54 23.87
N PHE A 546 3.08 10.62 23.68
CA PHE A 546 3.36 11.65 24.69
C PHE A 546 3.64 13.01 24.07
#